data_3878f679e4cbbbd676dd387cc0a73550
#
_entry.id   3878f679e4cbbbd676dd387cc0a73550
#
_cell.length_a   1.000
_cell.length_b   1.000
_cell.length_c   1.000
_cell.angle_alpha   90.00
_cell.angle_beta   90.00
_cell.angle_gamma   90.00
#
_symmetry.space_group_name_H-M   'P 1'
#
loop_
_entity.id
_entity.type
_entity.pdbx_description
1 polymer ?
#
loop_
_entity_poly.entity_id
_entity_poly.type
_entity_poly.pdbx_seq_one_letter_code
_entity_poly.pdbx_strand_id
1 'polypeptide(L)' 'MKKVTSEEIKKAQANRDNINVMNKICSKYIDIIPYEELERCKLIALWHSIEKYDPSKGNCKFTSFLCNRLFWECQKQL' A
#
# COMPACT_ATOMS: atom_id res chain seq x y z
N MET A 1 -15.05 2.86 12.32
CA MET A 1 -13.98 2.98 11.31
C MET A 1 -12.95 4.02 11.72
N LYS A 2 -11.68 3.69 11.57
CA LYS A 2 -10.61 4.63 11.86
C LYS A 2 -10.55 5.69 10.76
N LYS A 3 -10.45 6.95 11.18
CA LYS A 3 -10.29 8.05 10.24
C LYS A 3 -8.80 8.24 9.95
N VAL A 4 -8.42 8.13 8.68
CA VAL A 4 -7.03 8.27 8.25
C VAL A 4 -6.72 9.75 8.06
N THR A 5 -5.63 10.21 8.69
CA THR A 5 -5.19 11.60 8.57
C THR A 5 -4.08 11.73 7.53
N SER A 6 -3.91 12.96 7.02
CA SER A 6 -2.82 13.26 6.08
C SER A 6 -1.45 12.96 6.68
N GLU A 7 -1.29 13.20 7.98
CA GLU A 7 -0.04 12.94 8.67
C GLU A 7 0.29 11.45 8.72
N GLU A 8 -0.72 10.62 8.95
CA GLU A 8 -0.54 9.18 8.97
C GLU A 8 -0.08 8.68 7.60
N ILE A 9 -0.68 9.20 6.54
CA ILE A 9 -0.30 8.84 5.18
C ILE A 9 1.14 9.27 4.89
N LYS A 10 1.50 10.50 5.26
CA LYS A 10 2.85 11.02 5.05
C LYS A 10 3.90 10.21 5.78
N LYS A 11 3.63 9.84 7.03
CA LYS A 11 4.54 9.00 7.81
C LYS A 11 4.71 7.63 7.17
N ALA A 12 3.61 7.04 6.72
CA ALA A 12 3.65 5.74 6.10
C ALA A 12 4.38 5.78 4.75
N GLN A 13 4.21 6.86 3.99
CA GLN A 13 4.93 7.05 2.73
C GLN A 13 6.43 7.22 2.94
N ALA A 14 6.83 7.78 4.07
CA ALA A 14 8.25 7.98 4.39
C ALA A 14 8.88 6.76 5.03
N ASN A 15 8.10 5.78 5.46
CA ASN A 15 8.61 4.58 6.10
C ASN A 15 9.34 3.71 5.09
N ARG A 16 10.61 3.43 5.36
CA ARG A 16 11.47 2.67 4.44
C ARG A 16 10.93 1.27 4.15
N ASP A 17 10.43 0.58 5.16
CA ASP A 17 9.89 -0.76 4.96
C ASP A 17 8.69 -0.74 4.02
N ASN A 18 7.82 0.24 4.18
CA ASN A 18 6.67 0.41 3.30
C ASN A 18 7.11 0.74 1.88
N ILE A 19 8.10 1.64 1.74
CA ILE A 19 8.64 2.01 0.43
C ILE A 19 9.20 0.78 -0.28
N ASN A 20 9.99 -0.04 0.43
CA ASN A 20 10.60 -1.22 -0.15
C ASN A 20 9.54 -2.22 -0.63
N VAL A 21 8.52 -2.46 0.18
CA VAL A 21 7.44 -3.38 -0.18
C VAL A 21 6.68 -2.88 -1.39
N MET A 22 6.34 -1.60 -1.41
CA MET A 22 5.60 -1.01 -2.53
C MET A 22 6.40 -1.04 -3.82
N ASN A 23 7.70 -0.74 -3.75
CA ASN A 23 8.57 -0.77 -4.91
C ASN A 23 8.71 -2.19 -5.45
N LYS A 24 8.81 -3.17 -4.57
CA LYS A 24 8.92 -4.56 -4.97
C LYS A 24 7.69 -5.02 -5.76
N ILE A 25 6.51 -4.65 -5.31
CA ILE A 25 5.26 -4.99 -6.02
C ILE A 25 5.17 -4.22 -7.33
N CYS A 26 5.42 -2.92 -7.30
CA CYS A 26 5.28 -2.08 -8.49
C CYS A 26 6.28 -2.47 -9.60
N SER A 27 7.45 -2.96 -9.24
CA SER A 27 8.43 -3.37 -10.24
C SER A 27 7.93 -4.51 -11.13
N LYS A 28 6.99 -5.29 -10.63
CA LYS A 28 6.38 -6.38 -11.41
C LYS A 28 5.39 -5.89 -12.45
N TYR A 29 4.89 -4.68 -12.27
CA TYR A 29 3.83 -4.12 -13.12
C TYR A 29 4.26 -2.89 -13.90
N ILE A 30 5.53 -2.51 -13.79
CA ILE A 30 6.02 -1.26 -14.37
C ILE A 30 5.86 -1.21 -15.89
N ASP A 31 5.93 -2.36 -16.56
CA ASP A 31 5.78 -2.45 -18.01
C ASP A 31 4.33 -2.63 -18.46
N ILE A 32 3.44 -2.89 -17.51
CA ILE A 32 2.03 -3.19 -17.80
C ILE A 32 1.13 -2.04 -17.40
N ILE A 33 1.40 -1.44 -16.26
CA ILE A 33 0.58 -0.37 -15.69
C ILE A 33 1.34 0.95 -15.79
N PRO A 34 0.70 2.02 -16.31
CA PRO A 34 1.35 3.33 -16.37
C PRO A 34 1.81 3.81 -14.99
N TYR A 35 2.91 4.54 -14.96
CA TYR A 35 3.49 5.03 -13.72
C TYR A 35 2.49 5.80 -12.86
N GLU A 36 1.67 6.65 -13.49
CA GLU A 36 0.68 7.44 -12.78
C GLU A 36 -0.34 6.55 -12.06
N GLU A 37 -0.75 5.47 -12.71
CA GLU A 37 -1.68 4.52 -12.12
C GLU A 37 -1.02 3.74 -10.98
N LEU A 38 0.26 3.41 -11.12
CA LEU A 38 1.00 2.74 -10.05
C LEU A 38 1.09 3.63 -8.81
N GLU A 39 1.33 4.92 -8.99
CA GLU A 39 1.38 5.87 -7.89
C GLU A 39 0.04 5.98 -7.19
N ARG A 40 -1.03 5.97 -7.97
CA ARG A 40 -2.38 5.97 -7.41
C ARG A 40 -2.65 4.70 -6.62
N CYS A 41 -2.27 3.55 -7.15
CA CYS A 41 -2.43 2.27 -6.47
C CYS A 41 -1.70 2.25 -5.14
N LYS A 42 -0.47 2.80 -5.11
CA LYS A 42 0.31 2.88 -3.88
C LYS A 42 -0.40 3.70 -2.81
N LEU A 43 -0.92 4.85 -3.22
CA LEU A 43 -1.60 5.75 -2.30
C LEU A 43 -2.88 5.11 -1.75
N ILE A 44 -3.68 4.52 -2.62
CA ILE A 44 -4.93 3.87 -2.22
C ILE A 44 -4.65 2.68 -1.30
N ALA A 45 -3.67 1.86 -1.67
CA ALA A 45 -3.31 0.70 -0.86
C ALA A 45 -2.83 1.12 0.54
N LEU A 46 -2.03 2.18 0.60
CA LEU A 46 -1.51 2.67 1.85
C LEU A 46 -2.63 3.21 2.73
N TRP A 47 -3.52 3.98 2.15
CA TRP A 47 -4.68 4.55 2.86
C TRP A 47 -5.57 3.44 3.43
N HIS A 48 -5.92 2.46 2.61
CA HIS A 48 -6.73 1.32 3.06
C HIS A 48 -6.03 0.51 4.14
N SER A 49 -4.72 0.33 3.99
CA SER A 49 -3.95 -0.43 4.97
C SER A 49 -3.94 0.24 6.33
N ILE A 50 -3.76 1.56 6.36
CA ILE A 50 -3.80 2.31 7.60
C ILE A 50 -5.19 2.22 8.25
N GLU A 51 -6.23 2.32 7.42
CA GLU A 51 -7.60 2.29 7.90
C GLU A 51 -8.02 0.93 8.46
N LYS A 52 -7.62 -0.14 7.78
CA LYS A 52 -8.11 -1.49 8.07
C LYS A 52 -7.20 -2.34 8.93
N TYR A 53 -5.90 -2.06 8.94
CA TYR A 53 -4.97 -2.88 9.69
C TYR A 53 -5.19 -2.75 11.18
N ASP A 54 -5.31 -3.89 11.86
CA ASP A 54 -5.49 -3.94 13.32
C ASP A 54 -4.43 -4.87 13.90
N PRO A 55 -3.41 -4.33 14.57
CA PRO A 55 -2.33 -5.14 15.13
C PRO A 55 -2.80 -6.10 16.22
N SER A 56 -3.93 -5.81 16.87
CA SER A 56 -4.45 -6.69 17.92
C SER A 56 -5.11 -7.95 17.36
N LYS A 57 -5.55 -7.90 16.11
CA LYS A 57 -6.18 -9.04 15.45
C LYS A 57 -5.24 -9.74 14.47
N GLY A 58 -4.16 -9.06 14.09
CA GLY A 58 -3.32 -9.49 13.01
C GLY A 58 -2.28 -10.51 13.41
N ASN A 59 -2.14 -11.53 12.58
CA ASN A 59 -1.03 -12.46 12.64
C ASN A 59 0.05 -12.05 11.64
N CYS A 60 -0.14 -10.91 10.97
CA CYS A 60 0.81 -10.41 9.98
C CYS A 60 1.25 -9.00 10.32
N LYS A 61 2.40 -8.62 9.77
CA LYS A 61 2.93 -7.29 9.91
C LYS A 61 2.18 -6.31 9.01
N PHE A 62 2.26 -5.03 9.33
CA PHE A 62 1.66 -3.99 8.49
C PHE A 62 2.15 -4.06 7.04
N THR A 63 3.45 -4.31 6.84
CA THR A 63 4.03 -4.40 5.50
C THR A 63 3.43 -5.55 4.70
N SER A 64 3.14 -6.67 5.35
CA SER A 64 2.50 -7.80 4.68
C SER A 64 1.07 -7.44 4.26
N PHE A 65 0.35 -6.76 5.13
CA PHE A 65 -1.00 -6.30 4.84
C PHE A 65 -1.00 -5.32 3.67
N LEU A 66 -0.05 -4.37 3.69
CA LEU A 66 0.12 -3.40 2.63
C LEU A 66 0.47 -4.06 1.30
N CYS A 67 1.35 -5.05 1.34
CA CYS A 67 1.76 -5.81 0.15
C CYS A 67 0.55 -6.45 -0.53
N ASN A 68 -0.27 -7.15 0.25
CA ASN A 68 -1.46 -7.79 -0.27
C ASN A 68 -2.45 -6.79 -0.85
N ARG A 69 -2.63 -5.67 -0.17
CA ARG A 69 -3.57 -4.65 -0.64
C ARG A 69 -3.10 -4.01 -1.94
N LEU A 70 -1.80 -3.70 -2.02
CA LEU A 70 -1.24 -3.13 -3.23
C LEU A 70 -1.33 -4.10 -4.40
N PHE A 71 -1.06 -5.37 -4.16
CA PHE A 71 -1.22 -6.40 -5.18
C PHE A 71 -2.65 -6.39 -5.74
N TRP A 72 -3.63 -6.34 -4.85
CA TRP A 72 -5.04 -6.27 -5.26
C TRP A 72 -5.34 -5.04 -6.09
N GLU A 73 -4.83 -3.89 -5.67
CA GLU A 73 -5.07 -2.65 -6.42
C GLU A 73 -4.45 -2.72 -7.82
N CYS A 74 -3.27 -3.30 -7.95
CA CYS A 74 -2.64 -3.48 -9.25
C CYS A 74 -3.42 -4.45 -10.13
N GLN A 75 -3.93 -5.53 -9.55
CA GLN A 75 -4.74 -6.51 -10.30
C GLN A 75 -6.00 -5.89 -10.88
N LYS A 76 -6.58 -4.93 -10.20
CA LYS A 76 -7.77 -4.24 -10.71
C LYS A 76 -7.48 -3.46 -11.98
N GLN A 77 -6.22 -3.05 -12.19
CA GLN A 77 -5.84 -2.29 -13.38
C GLN A 77 -5.62 -3.18 -14.61
N LEU A 78 -5.53 -4.46 -14.40
CA LEU A 78 -5.37 -5.42 -15.48
C LEU A 78 -6.72 -5.86 -16.02
#